data_e0bf9b79d3604439758d58e4b09d3f6e
#
_entry.id   e0bf9b79d3604439758d58e4b09d3f6e
#
_cell.length_a   1.000
_cell.length_b   1.000
_cell.length_c   1.000
_cell.angle_alpha   90.00
_cell.angle_beta   90.00
_cell.angle_gamma   90.00
#
_symmetry.space_group_name_H-M   'P 1'
#
loop_
_entity.id
_entity.type
_entity.pdbx_description
1 polymer ?
#
loop_
_entity_poly.entity_id
_entity_poly.type
_entity_poly.pdbx_seq_one_letter_code
_entity_poly.pdbx_strand_id
1 'polypeptide(L)'
;MSHEKAQKAQKLERDKEMERDNNGTGLIEKLLRTDDQSEDINKLCDIVRETSFQIHKFLRSGHLEKIYESALTHRLTKMGIPVIQQHELGVFDEDGTSLGRLCVDLFVANRLIVEVKACRAVVDEHIAQLLGYLRASRIEHGLLINFGGQRLQIKKYILN
;
A
#
# COMPACT_ATOMS: atom_id res chain seq x y z
N MET A 1 5.55 -45.34 23.41
CA MET A 1 4.62 -44.47 22.71
C MET A 1 4.20 -45.11 21.41
N SER A 2 2.89 -45.26 21.18
CA SER A 2 2.39 -46.01 20.00
C SER A 2 2.51 -45.15 18.75
N HIS A 3 2.85 -45.79 17.61
CA HIS A 3 2.96 -45.19 16.27
C HIS A 3 1.78 -44.28 15.90
N GLU A 4 0.60 -44.59 16.45
CA GLU A 4 -0.65 -43.85 16.20
C GLU A 4 -0.68 -42.43 16.81
N LYS A 5 -0.06 -42.26 17.98
CA LYS A 5 0.09 -40.93 18.61
C LYS A 5 1.04 -40.01 17.85
N ALA A 6 2.11 -40.56 17.28
CA ALA A 6 3.08 -39.79 16.48
C ALA A 6 2.47 -39.35 15.13
N GLN A 7 1.68 -40.21 14.48
CA GLN A 7 0.99 -39.86 13.24
C GLN A 7 -0.11 -38.80 13.45
N LYS A 8 -0.81 -38.85 14.58
CA LYS A 8 -1.83 -37.86 14.92
C LYS A 8 -1.24 -36.50 15.25
N ALA A 9 -0.08 -36.47 15.91
CA ALA A 9 0.67 -35.24 16.17
C ALA A 9 1.22 -34.60 14.87
N GLN A 10 1.77 -35.41 13.96
CA GLN A 10 2.26 -34.91 12.66
C GLN A 10 1.13 -34.42 11.75
N LYS A 11 -0.07 -35.03 11.83
CA LYS A 11 -1.24 -34.55 11.10
C LYS A 11 -1.73 -33.21 11.66
N LEU A 12 -1.74 -33.06 12.98
CA LEU A 12 -2.17 -31.82 13.65
C LEU A 12 -1.21 -30.66 13.38
N GLU A 13 0.10 -30.93 13.24
CA GLU A 13 1.08 -29.92 12.86
C GLU A 13 0.92 -29.51 11.38
N ARG A 14 0.70 -30.46 10.47
CA ARG A 14 0.44 -30.17 9.06
C ARG A 14 -0.86 -29.37 8.86
N ASP A 15 -1.90 -29.70 9.61
CA ASP A 15 -3.17 -28.99 9.53
C ASP A 15 -3.03 -27.54 10.08
N LYS A 16 -2.19 -27.34 11.11
CA LYS A 16 -1.83 -26.01 11.62
C LYS A 16 -0.93 -25.20 10.68
N GLU A 17 -0.04 -25.85 9.94
CA GLU A 17 0.75 -25.21 8.89
C GLU A 17 -0.13 -24.81 7.69
N MET A 18 -1.08 -25.67 7.29
CA MET A 18 -2.04 -25.35 6.22
C MET A 18 -3.02 -24.24 6.60
N GLU A 19 -3.40 -24.11 7.88
CA GLU A 19 -4.22 -22.98 8.36
C GLU A 19 -3.42 -21.67 8.44
N ARG A 20 -2.11 -21.71 8.66
CA ARG A 20 -1.23 -20.54 8.63
C ARG A 20 -1.04 -20.01 7.20
N ASP A 21 -0.96 -20.88 6.21
CA ASP A 21 -0.83 -20.51 4.79
C ASP A 21 -2.11 -19.88 4.21
N ASN A 22 -3.26 -20.13 4.82
CA ASN A 22 -4.55 -19.60 4.37
C ASN A 22 -4.86 -18.18 4.89
N ASN A 23 -4.00 -17.60 5.73
CA ASN A 23 -4.25 -16.33 6.42
C ASN A 23 -3.42 -15.14 5.86
N GLY A 24 -3.04 -15.16 4.60
CA GLY A 24 -2.38 -14.01 3.94
C GLY A 24 -1.00 -13.61 4.50
N THR A 25 -0.61 -14.14 5.67
CA THR A 25 0.63 -13.80 6.34
C THR A 25 1.86 -14.36 5.60
N GLY A 26 1.72 -15.52 4.98
CA GLY A 26 2.80 -16.16 4.21
C GLY A 26 3.15 -15.41 2.92
N LEU A 27 2.16 -14.77 2.27
CA LEU A 27 2.39 -13.97 1.08
C LEU A 27 3.19 -12.68 1.41
N ILE A 28 2.91 -12.10 2.56
CA ILE A 28 3.56 -10.86 3.03
C ILE A 28 4.99 -11.15 3.51
N GLU A 29 5.20 -12.22 4.27
CA GLU A 29 6.55 -12.65 4.65
C GLU A 29 7.41 -12.99 3.42
N LYS A 30 6.79 -13.53 2.36
CA LYS A 30 7.44 -13.80 1.09
C LYS A 30 7.71 -12.52 0.31
N LEU A 31 6.82 -11.53 0.36
CA LEU A 31 6.99 -10.19 -0.22
C LEU A 31 8.07 -9.36 0.51
N LEU A 32 8.35 -9.64 1.78
CA LEU A 32 9.37 -8.96 2.59
C LEU A 32 10.74 -9.66 2.56
N ARG A 33 10.87 -10.85 1.97
CA ARG A 33 12.08 -11.69 2.00
C ARG A 33 12.81 -11.86 0.67
N THR A 34 12.34 -11.28 -0.44
CA THR A 34 13.03 -11.45 -1.73
C THR A 34 14.21 -10.50 -1.85
N ASP A 35 15.37 -11.00 -2.24
CA ASP A 35 16.61 -10.24 -2.52
C ASP A 35 16.45 -9.28 -3.73
N ASP A 36 15.37 -9.36 -4.48
CA ASP A 36 15.01 -8.44 -5.57
C ASP A 36 13.94 -7.43 -5.12
N GLN A 37 14.40 -6.32 -4.59
CA GLN A 37 13.55 -5.22 -4.13
C GLN A 37 12.68 -4.61 -5.26
N SER A 38 13.09 -4.75 -6.52
CA SER A 38 12.37 -4.18 -7.67
C SER A 38 11.13 -4.99 -8.03
N GLU A 39 11.21 -6.32 -7.99
CA GLU A 39 10.06 -7.20 -8.25
C GLU A 39 8.99 -7.04 -7.16
N ASP A 40 9.43 -6.87 -5.94
CA ASP A 40 8.60 -6.78 -4.75
C ASP A 40 7.76 -5.48 -4.71
N ILE A 41 8.37 -4.34 -5.07
CA ILE A 41 7.64 -3.07 -5.15
C ILE A 41 6.63 -3.06 -6.30
N ASN A 42 6.91 -3.74 -7.41
CA ASN A 42 5.96 -3.86 -8.51
C ASN A 42 4.74 -4.69 -8.11
N LYS A 43 4.94 -5.79 -7.40
CA LYS A 43 3.85 -6.61 -6.83
C LYS A 43 2.99 -5.80 -5.85
N LEU A 44 3.62 -5.01 -4.99
CA LEU A 44 2.91 -4.11 -4.07
C LEU A 44 2.05 -3.09 -4.83
N CYS A 45 2.61 -2.46 -5.87
CA CYS A 45 1.87 -1.54 -6.73
C CYS A 45 0.67 -2.22 -7.40
N ASP A 46 0.83 -3.46 -7.87
CA ASP A 46 -0.24 -4.22 -8.54
C ASP A 46 -1.36 -4.57 -7.54
N ILE A 47 -1.03 -4.93 -6.32
CA ILE A 47 -2.03 -5.17 -5.25
C ILE A 47 -2.81 -3.89 -4.95
N VAL A 48 -2.14 -2.75 -4.80
CA VAL A 48 -2.80 -1.46 -4.55
C VAL A 48 -3.69 -1.07 -5.73
N ARG A 49 -3.24 -1.27 -6.97
CA ARG A 49 -4.03 -1.02 -8.19
C ARG A 49 -5.29 -1.86 -8.23
N GLU A 50 -5.15 -3.19 -8.07
CA GLU A 50 -6.29 -4.11 -8.11
C GLU A 50 -7.28 -3.78 -7.00
N THR A 51 -6.81 -3.52 -5.79
CA THR A 51 -7.65 -3.09 -4.66
C THR A 51 -8.41 -1.81 -5.00
N SER A 52 -7.75 -0.84 -5.63
CA SER A 52 -8.37 0.42 -6.07
C SER A 52 -9.45 0.20 -7.13
N PHE A 53 -9.21 -0.70 -8.09
CA PHE A 53 -10.24 -1.08 -9.08
C PHE A 53 -11.46 -1.71 -8.42
N GLN A 54 -11.29 -2.59 -7.46
CA GLN A 54 -12.39 -3.21 -6.72
C GLN A 54 -13.16 -2.19 -5.88
N ILE A 55 -12.47 -1.21 -5.29
CA ILE A 55 -13.11 -0.11 -4.56
C ILE A 55 -13.93 0.76 -5.53
N HIS A 56 -13.35 1.16 -6.65
CA HIS A 56 -14.05 2.00 -7.64
C HIS A 56 -15.25 1.28 -8.26
N LYS A 57 -15.14 -0.02 -8.47
CA LYS A 57 -16.26 -0.85 -8.97
C LYS A 57 -17.41 -0.89 -7.96
N PHE A 58 -17.13 -0.93 -6.68
CA PHE A 58 -18.12 -1.02 -5.61
C PHE A 58 -18.69 0.36 -5.23
N LEU A 59 -17.82 1.32 -4.90
CA LEU A 59 -18.23 2.66 -4.42
C LEU A 59 -18.59 3.62 -5.55
N ARG A 60 -18.08 3.42 -6.75
CA ARG A 60 -18.17 4.35 -7.88
C ARG A 60 -17.51 5.71 -7.57
N SER A 61 -17.62 6.68 -8.45
CA SER A 61 -17.22 8.06 -8.20
C SER A 61 -18.28 8.82 -7.39
N GLY A 62 -17.89 9.96 -6.80
CA GLY A 62 -18.81 10.88 -6.13
C GLY A 62 -18.66 10.96 -4.61
N HIS A 63 -17.78 10.18 -4.02
CA HIS A 63 -17.44 10.30 -2.60
C HIS A 63 -16.26 11.25 -2.38
N LEU A 64 -16.10 11.71 -1.12
CA LEU A 64 -14.93 12.48 -0.69
C LEU A 64 -13.67 11.61 -0.73
N GLU A 65 -12.51 12.22 -0.97
CA GLU A 65 -11.19 11.55 -0.98
C GLU A 65 -10.99 10.65 0.24
N LYS A 66 -11.35 11.16 1.42
CA LYS A 66 -11.21 10.42 2.68
C LYS A 66 -11.94 9.07 2.70
N ILE A 67 -13.05 8.93 1.99
CA ILE A 67 -13.79 7.67 1.89
C ILE A 67 -12.96 6.63 1.13
N TYR A 68 -12.33 7.04 0.03
CA TYR A 68 -11.47 6.15 -0.76
C TYR A 68 -10.16 5.81 -0.04
N GLU A 69 -9.55 6.78 0.66
CA GLU A 69 -8.39 6.52 1.53
C GLU A 69 -8.73 5.46 2.60
N SER A 70 -9.84 5.63 3.29
CA SER A 70 -10.29 4.70 4.34
C SER A 70 -10.61 3.33 3.77
N ALA A 71 -11.21 3.25 2.58
CA ALA A 71 -11.49 1.98 1.90
C ALA A 71 -10.20 1.25 1.51
N LEU A 72 -9.22 1.97 0.96
CA LEU A 72 -7.90 1.42 0.64
C LEU A 72 -7.19 0.92 1.90
N THR A 73 -7.11 1.75 2.93
CA THR A 73 -6.50 1.39 4.22
C THR A 73 -7.13 0.13 4.79
N HIS A 74 -8.47 0.08 4.85
CA HIS A 74 -9.21 -1.07 5.37
C HIS A 74 -8.89 -2.35 4.59
N ARG A 75 -9.00 -2.32 3.26
CA ARG A 75 -8.82 -3.51 2.42
C ARG A 75 -7.38 -4.01 2.40
N LEU A 76 -6.40 -3.11 2.31
CA LEU A 76 -4.98 -3.47 2.34
C LEU A 76 -4.58 -4.02 3.71
N THR A 77 -5.02 -3.39 4.80
CA THR A 77 -4.78 -3.90 6.17
C THR A 77 -5.40 -5.27 6.38
N LYS A 78 -6.60 -5.52 5.84
CA LYS A 78 -7.26 -6.83 5.89
C LYS A 78 -6.46 -7.91 5.15
N MET A 79 -5.69 -7.56 4.11
CA MET A 79 -4.74 -8.45 3.44
C MET A 79 -3.41 -8.58 4.20
N GLY A 80 -3.26 -7.91 5.36
CA GLY A 80 -2.05 -7.92 6.18
C GLY A 80 -0.96 -6.96 5.68
N ILE A 81 -1.26 -6.05 4.75
CA ILE A 81 -0.31 -5.04 4.27
C ILE A 81 -0.37 -3.84 5.23
N PRO A 82 0.77 -3.44 5.85
CA PRO A 82 0.80 -2.28 6.73
C PRO A 82 0.51 -0.99 5.97
N VAL A 83 -0.45 -0.21 6.45
CA VAL A 83 -0.80 1.10 5.88
C VAL A 83 -0.90 2.13 7.00
N ILE A 84 -0.23 3.27 6.82
CA ILE A 84 -0.38 4.44 7.68
C ILE A 84 -1.15 5.48 6.86
N GLN A 85 -2.35 5.82 7.31
CA GLN A 85 -3.18 6.87 6.70
C GLN A 85 -2.78 8.22 7.28
N GLN A 86 -2.75 9.28 6.45
CA GLN A 86 -2.37 10.64 6.84
C GLN A 86 -1.02 10.68 7.56
N HIS A 87 -0.02 10.07 6.91
CA HIS A 87 1.33 9.97 7.46
C HIS A 87 2.09 11.28 7.33
N GLU A 88 2.62 11.79 8.45
CA GLU A 88 3.41 13.01 8.47
C GLU A 88 4.86 12.76 8.03
N LEU A 89 5.35 13.60 7.13
CA LEU A 89 6.74 13.64 6.66
C LEU A 89 7.39 14.94 7.11
N GLY A 90 8.54 14.85 7.81
CA GLY A 90 9.36 16.02 8.13
C GLY A 90 10.08 16.55 6.88
N VAL A 91 10.12 17.86 6.72
CA VAL A 91 10.94 18.55 5.71
C VAL A 91 12.06 19.28 6.42
N PHE A 92 13.28 19.04 5.96
CA PHE A 92 14.49 19.58 6.57
C PHE A 92 15.33 20.31 5.54
N ASP A 93 16.03 21.36 5.98
CA ASP A 93 17.04 22.05 5.20
C ASP A 93 18.35 21.23 5.14
N GLU A 94 19.31 21.68 4.34
CA GLU A 94 20.62 21.03 4.17
C GLU A 94 21.38 20.89 5.50
N ASP A 95 21.23 21.85 6.40
CA ASP A 95 21.85 21.86 7.72
C ASP A 95 21.08 21.03 8.79
N GLY A 96 19.96 20.39 8.41
CA GLY A 96 19.10 19.61 9.29
C GLY A 96 18.04 20.44 10.02
N THR A 97 17.93 21.73 9.76
CA THR A 97 16.88 22.58 10.34
C THR A 97 15.51 22.14 9.85
N SER A 98 14.56 21.94 10.78
CA SER A 98 13.19 21.58 10.40
C SER A 98 12.47 22.76 9.75
N LEU A 99 12.00 22.58 8.52
CA LEU A 99 11.25 23.57 7.76
C LEU A 99 9.74 23.38 7.85
N GLY A 100 9.29 22.25 8.35
CA GLY A 100 7.86 21.95 8.49
C GLY A 100 7.55 20.49 8.24
N ARG A 101 6.25 20.21 8.02
CA ARG A 101 5.73 18.86 7.79
C ARG A 101 4.82 18.84 6.58
N LEU A 102 4.87 17.72 5.86
CA LEU A 102 3.91 17.33 4.84
C LEU A 102 3.08 16.17 5.35
N CYS A 103 1.89 15.99 4.82
CA CYS A 103 1.02 14.88 5.15
C CYS A 103 0.68 14.12 3.88
N VAL A 104 1.03 12.84 3.81
CA VAL A 104 0.69 11.96 2.68
C VAL A 104 -0.57 11.16 3.01
N ASP A 105 -1.40 10.91 2.01
CA ASP A 105 -2.67 10.22 2.23
C ASP A 105 -2.45 8.81 2.76
N LEU A 106 -1.63 8.00 2.09
CA LEU A 106 -1.29 6.65 2.54
C LEU A 106 0.21 6.37 2.38
N PHE A 107 0.80 5.79 3.41
CA PHE A 107 2.14 5.22 3.38
C PHE A 107 2.03 3.71 3.54
N VAL A 108 2.34 2.96 2.47
CA VAL A 108 2.06 1.54 2.33
C VAL A 108 3.35 0.74 2.46
N ALA A 109 3.37 -0.21 3.39
CA ALA A 109 4.48 -1.14 3.66
C ALA A 109 5.84 -0.43 3.84
N ASN A 110 5.87 0.81 4.31
CA ASN A 110 7.05 1.66 4.45
C ASN A 110 7.87 1.86 3.16
N ARG A 111 7.25 1.68 1.98
CA ARG A 111 7.96 1.66 0.68
C ARG A 111 7.24 2.38 -0.45
N LEU A 112 5.94 2.64 -0.30
CA LEU A 112 5.10 3.21 -1.35
C LEU A 112 4.27 4.35 -0.78
N ILE A 113 4.35 5.52 -1.40
CA ILE A 113 3.45 6.63 -1.14
C ILE A 113 2.29 6.55 -2.11
N VAL A 114 1.08 6.66 -1.59
CA VAL A 114 -0.15 6.70 -2.40
C VAL A 114 -0.88 8.01 -2.11
N GLU A 115 -1.09 8.78 -3.16
CA GLU A 115 -1.89 10.01 -3.15
C GLU A 115 -3.25 9.71 -3.79
N VAL A 116 -4.32 10.01 -3.07
CA VAL A 116 -5.69 9.76 -3.48
C VAL A 116 -6.35 11.07 -3.91
N LYS A 117 -7.03 11.04 -5.03
CA LYS A 117 -7.84 12.16 -5.52
C LYS A 117 -9.27 11.68 -5.83
N ALA A 118 -10.21 12.57 -5.65
CA ALA A 118 -11.62 12.39 -6.03
C ALA A 118 -12.09 13.60 -6.84
N CYS A 119 -11.35 13.94 -7.89
CA CYS A 119 -11.57 15.12 -8.71
C CYS A 119 -11.88 14.75 -10.17
N ARG A 120 -12.40 15.71 -10.91
CA ARG A 120 -12.78 15.52 -12.32
C ARG A 120 -11.59 15.14 -13.20
N ALA A 121 -10.44 15.77 -12.95
CA ALA A 121 -9.20 15.54 -13.68
C ALA A 121 -7.98 15.73 -12.77
N VAL A 122 -6.96 14.93 -12.99
CA VAL A 122 -5.64 15.12 -12.40
C VAL A 122 -4.97 16.30 -13.11
N VAL A 123 -4.40 17.21 -12.32
CA VAL A 123 -3.66 18.39 -12.80
C VAL A 123 -2.19 18.30 -12.38
N ASP A 124 -1.34 19.14 -12.97
CA ASP A 124 0.10 19.10 -12.72
C ASP A 124 0.48 19.35 -11.26
N GLU A 125 -0.32 20.13 -10.52
CA GLU A 125 -0.14 20.39 -9.10
C GLU A 125 -0.27 19.11 -8.27
N HIS A 126 -1.16 18.20 -8.63
CA HIS A 126 -1.29 16.90 -7.95
C HIS A 126 -0.04 16.03 -8.16
N ILE A 127 0.54 16.09 -9.36
CA ILE A 127 1.77 15.37 -9.68
C ILE A 127 2.96 16.00 -8.93
N ALA A 128 3.06 17.33 -8.94
CA ALA A 128 4.10 18.06 -8.21
C ALA A 128 4.03 17.78 -6.70
N GLN A 129 2.84 17.68 -6.13
CA GLN A 129 2.62 17.32 -4.73
C GLN A 129 3.20 15.94 -4.42
N LEU A 130 2.84 14.91 -5.19
CA LEU A 130 3.37 13.55 -5.00
C LEU A 130 4.89 13.51 -5.14
N LEU A 131 5.45 14.16 -6.16
CA LEU A 131 6.91 14.22 -6.35
C LEU A 131 7.61 14.96 -5.19
N GLY A 132 6.97 15.97 -4.61
CA GLY A 132 7.45 16.66 -3.41
C GLY A 132 7.51 15.71 -2.20
N TYR A 133 6.49 14.88 -2.01
CA TYR A 133 6.46 13.87 -0.96
C TYR A 133 7.57 12.83 -1.13
N LEU A 134 7.79 12.34 -2.35
CA LEU A 134 8.84 11.38 -2.65
C LEU A 134 10.23 11.96 -2.34
N ARG A 135 10.48 13.24 -2.71
CA ARG A 135 11.76 13.91 -2.39
C ARG A 135 11.95 14.08 -0.89
N ALA A 136 10.94 14.55 -0.16
CA ALA A 136 11.02 14.79 1.28
C ALA A 136 11.24 13.50 2.08
N SER A 137 10.60 12.41 1.67
CA SER A 137 10.65 11.11 2.35
C SER A 137 11.83 10.23 1.93
N ARG A 138 12.48 10.53 0.81
CA ARG A 138 13.45 9.66 0.12
C ARG A 138 12.87 8.30 -0.27
N ILE A 139 11.56 8.23 -0.45
CA ILE A 139 10.86 7.08 -1.00
C ILE A 139 10.84 7.23 -2.52
N GLU A 140 11.24 6.19 -3.24
CA GLU A 140 11.38 6.22 -4.70
C GLU A 140 10.05 6.07 -5.43
N HIS A 141 9.09 5.36 -4.86
CA HIS A 141 7.87 4.93 -5.56
C HIS A 141 6.63 5.60 -5.03
N GLY A 142 5.83 6.15 -5.95
CA GLY A 142 4.53 6.75 -5.64
C GLY A 142 3.44 6.34 -6.64
N LEU A 143 2.21 6.24 -6.16
CA LEU A 143 1.01 6.09 -6.96
C LEU A 143 0.10 7.30 -6.76
N LEU A 144 -0.36 7.87 -7.85
CA LEU A 144 -1.44 8.85 -7.87
C LEU A 144 -2.71 8.15 -8.37
N ILE A 145 -3.75 8.12 -7.54
CA ILE A 145 -5.00 7.40 -7.81
C ILE A 145 -6.16 8.38 -7.76
N ASN A 146 -6.86 8.55 -8.86
CA ASN A 146 -8.03 9.42 -8.93
C ASN A 146 -9.32 8.60 -9.11
N PHE A 147 -10.18 8.65 -8.10
CA PHE A 147 -11.48 7.98 -8.05
C PHE A 147 -12.62 8.84 -8.59
N GLY A 148 -12.38 10.12 -8.92
CA GLY A 148 -13.42 11.09 -9.24
C GLY A 148 -14.04 10.93 -10.63
N GLY A 149 -13.40 10.21 -11.54
CA GLY A 149 -13.90 9.96 -12.88
C GLY A 149 -14.78 8.70 -12.99
N GLN A 150 -15.49 8.56 -14.11
CA GLN A 150 -16.20 7.32 -14.43
C GLN A 150 -15.25 6.12 -14.56
N ARG A 151 -14.01 6.37 -14.97
CA ARG A 151 -12.92 5.40 -15.00
C ARG A 151 -11.89 5.78 -13.95
N LEU A 152 -11.43 4.78 -13.21
CA LEU A 152 -10.33 4.95 -12.29
C LEU A 152 -9.05 5.29 -13.07
N GLN A 153 -8.33 6.32 -12.61
CA GLN A 153 -7.04 6.71 -13.16
C GLN A 153 -5.96 6.40 -12.14
N ILE A 154 -4.95 5.65 -12.56
CA ILE A 154 -3.79 5.32 -11.72
C ILE A 154 -2.51 5.59 -12.50
N LYS A 155 -1.60 6.36 -11.90
CA LYS A 155 -0.29 6.65 -12.46
C LYS A 155 0.80 6.37 -11.44
N LYS A 156 1.83 5.62 -11.86
CA LYS A 156 3.03 5.37 -11.07
C LYS A 156 4.08 6.40 -11.40
N TYR A 157 4.73 6.91 -10.36
CA TYR A 157 5.88 7.81 -10.44
C TYR A 157 7.05 7.18 -9.71
N ILE A 158 8.24 7.33 -10.28
CA ILE A 158 9.49 6.85 -9.72
C ILE A 158 10.44 8.04 -9.68
N LEU A 159 10.98 8.30 -8.49
CA LEU A 159 12.00 9.33 -8.29
C LEU A 159 13.36 8.64 -8.38
N ASN A 160 14.13 8.97 -9.43
CA ASN A 160 15.51 8.50 -9.61
C ASN A 160 16.48 9.43 -8.92
#